data_cd5d7525243f80e313cc08523d19ff3c
#
_entry.id   cd5d7525243f80e313cc08523d19ff3c
#
_cell.length_a   1.000
_cell.length_b   1.000
_cell.length_c   1.000
_cell.angle_alpha   90.00
_cell.angle_beta   90.00
_cell.angle_gamma   90.00
#
_symmetry.space_group_name_H-M   'P 1'
#
loop_
_entity.id
_entity.type
_entity.pdbx_description
1 polymer ?
#
loop_
_entity_poly.entity_id
_entity_poly.type
_entity_poly.pdbx_seq_one_letter_code
_entity_poly.pdbx_strand_id
1 'polypeptide(L)'
;MWHAYVLFFVARFIVLKLYHQLLTMNPIKVATAQFENKSGDKAYNLSVIDELARKASFEGIEVLSFHECSITGYTFASKLSKEEFLAVAESIPDGASIKALISIAKKYKIILLAGLFEKDKDDNIFKAYVCVDENGLIAKYRKLSPFINKYISAGNEYCIFDLKGWKCSILICYDNNIIENVRATKLLGAEIIFMPHVTMCTPSTRPGAGFVDPALWHNRHNDHITLRDEFDSLKGRAWLMKWLPSRAYDNAVYVIFSNPIGMDDDQLKNGCSMIIDPFGDIIAECRTFDDDYVSAELIHSNIEKAGGTRYLNARRPELYRDIIGKEHHTVLKVVWMNK
;
A
#
# COMPACT_ATOMS: atom_id res chain seq x y z
N MET A 1 28.22 -20.69 -39.51
CA MET A 1 28.50 -19.25 -39.34
C MET A 1 27.29 -18.34 -39.55
N TRP A 2 26.49 -18.51 -40.59
CA TRP A 2 25.29 -17.64 -40.86
C TRP A 2 24.23 -17.64 -39.78
N HIS A 3 23.92 -18.76 -39.13
CA HIS A 3 22.93 -18.84 -38.06
C HIS A 3 23.31 -18.07 -36.78
N ALA A 4 24.59 -18.00 -36.47
CA ALA A 4 25.07 -17.25 -35.30
C ALA A 4 24.97 -15.71 -35.50
N TYR A 5 25.20 -15.24 -36.72
CA TYR A 5 25.04 -13.82 -37.07
C TYR A 5 23.57 -13.36 -37.03
N VAL A 6 22.65 -14.19 -37.53
CA VAL A 6 21.21 -13.88 -37.51
C VAL A 6 20.70 -13.82 -36.06
N LEU A 7 21.07 -14.76 -35.20
CA LEU A 7 20.71 -14.76 -33.78
C LEU A 7 21.27 -13.53 -33.05
N PHE A 8 22.50 -13.10 -33.35
CA PHE A 8 23.10 -11.93 -32.75
C PHE A 8 22.41 -10.63 -33.19
N PHE A 9 22.01 -10.52 -34.45
CA PHE A 9 21.25 -9.37 -34.96
C PHE A 9 19.83 -9.31 -34.40
N VAL A 10 19.13 -10.44 -34.30
CA VAL A 10 17.79 -10.54 -33.72
C VAL A 10 17.83 -10.19 -32.22
N ALA A 11 18.79 -10.72 -31.47
CA ALA A 11 18.98 -10.39 -30.06
C ALA A 11 19.27 -8.90 -29.86
N ARG A 12 20.15 -8.33 -30.69
CA ARG A 12 20.48 -6.88 -30.64
C ARG A 12 19.26 -6.00 -31.01
N PHE A 13 18.44 -6.44 -31.96
CA PHE A 13 17.22 -5.72 -32.34
C PHE A 13 16.15 -5.78 -31.27
N ILE A 14 16.01 -6.93 -30.60
CA ILE A 14 15.10 -7.10 -29.45
C ILE A 14 15.56 -6.25 -28.27
N VAL A 15 16.85 -6.25 -27.97
CA VAL A 15 17.44 -5.42 -26.90
C VAL A 15 17.28 -3.93 -27.22
N LEU A 16 17.53 -3.50 -28.45
CA LEU A 16 17.32 -2.11 -28.86
C LEU A 16 15.85 -1.70 -28.83
N LYS A 17 14.93 -2.60 -29.20
CA LYS A 17 13.49 -2.36 -29.17
C LYS A 17 12.99 -2.29 -27.72
N LEU A 18 13.45 -3.17 -26.84
CA LEU A 18 13.18 -3.12 -25.42
C LEU A 18 13.78 -1.87 -24.76
N TYR A 19 15.00 -1.50 -25.12
CA TYR A 19 15.67 -0.29 -24.63
C TYR A 19 14.95 0.98 -25.12
N HIS A 20 14.49 1.00 -26.37
CA HIS A 20 13.68 2.12 -26.89
C HIS A 20 12.30 2.18 -26.25
N GLN A 21 11.69 1.04 -25.95
CA GLN A 21 10.39 0.95 -25.26
C GLN A 21 10.51 1.37 -23.79
N LEU A 22 11.63 1.06 -23.12
CA LEU A 22 11.96 1.54 -21.77
C LEU A 22 12.23 3.06 -21.74
N LEU A 23 12.88 3.62 -22.78
CA LEU A 23 13.10 5.05 -22.94
C LEU A 23 11.83 5.84 -23.27
N THR A 24 10.74 5.16 -23.68
CA THR A 24 9.46 5.77 -24.07
C THR A 24 8.34 5.49 -23.08
N MET A 25 8.60 4.85 -21.92
CA MET A 25 7.57 4.74 -20.89
C MET A 25 7.18 6.13 -20.39
N ASN A 26 5.91 6.46 -20.58
CA ASN A 26 5.41 7.75 -20.13
C ASN A 26 5.45 7.80 -18.60
N PRO A 27 5.84 8.93 -18.03
CA PRO A 27 5.65 9.17 -16.61
C PRO A 27 4.20 8.94 -16.22
N ILE A 28 3.98 8.51 -14.97
CA ILE A 28 2.64 8.32 -14.41
C ILE A 28 2.48 9.21 -13.18
N LYS A 29 1.37 9.94 -13.10
CA LYS A 29 1.08 10.77 -11.93
C LYS A 29 0.26 10.01 -10.91
N VAL A 30 0.90 9.68 -9.79
CA VAL A 30 0.33 8.86 -8.71
C VAL A 30 0.13 9.72 -7.46
N ALA A 31 -0.97 9.47 -6.75
CA ALA A 31 -1.24 10.10 -5.46
C ALA A 31 -1.50 9.05 -4.37
N THR A 32 -1.23 9.45 -3.14
CA THR A 32 -1.58 8.72 -1.92
C THR A 32 -2.36 9.60 -0.98
N ALA A 33 -3.47 9.09 -0.47
CA ALA A 33 -4.39 9.82 0.39
C ALA A 33 -4.33 9.37 1.84
N GLN A 34 -4.69 10.29 2.73
CA GLN A 34 -5.06 10.05 4.13
C GLN A 34 -6.44 10.62 4.37
N PHE A 35 -7.26 9.96 5.17
CA PHE A 35 -8.53 10.50 5.66
C PHE A 35 -8.97 9.83 6.96
N GLU A 36 -9.85 10.51 7.73
CA GLU A 36 -10.45 9.96 8.94
C GLU A 36 -11.65 9.09 8.57
N ASN A 37 -11.46 7.77 8.60
CA ASN A 37 -12.52 6.83 8.26
C ASN A 37 -13.52 6.65 9.42
N LYS A 38 -14.77 6.32 9.10
CA LYS A 38 -15.76 5.88 10.07
C LYS A 38 -15.89 4.37 10.09
N SER A 39 -15.75 3.78 11.28
CA SER A 39 -15.81 2.34 11.51
C SER A 39 -17.16 1.75 11.06
N GLY A 40 -17.13 0.82 10.08
CA GLY A 40 -18.30 0.15 9.53
C GLY A 40 -19.18 1.00 8.60
N ASP A 41 -18.99 2.32 8.53
CA ASP A 41 -19.77 3.22 7.69
C ASP A 41 -19.17 3.31 6.26
N LYS A 42 -19.44 2.27 5.48
CA LYS A 42 -18.94 2.18 4.09
C LYS A 42 -19.46 3.32 3.21
N ALA A 43 -20.67 3.79 3.45
CA ALA A 43 -21.27 4.87 2.66
C ALA A 43 -20.53 6.19 2.87
N TYR A 44 -20.25 6.54 4.13
CA TYR A 44 -19.44 7.71 4.46
C TYR A 44 -18.02 7.60 3.87
N ASN A 45 -17.36 6.48 4.10
CA ASN A 45 -15.98 6.29 3.63
C ASN A 45 -15.88 6.37 2.10
N LEU A 46 -16.84 5.78 1.38
CA LEU A 46 -16.92 5.90 -0.08
C LEU A 46 -17.22 7.34 -0.52
N SER A 47 -17.98 8.13 0.26
CA SER A 47 -18.21 9.54 -0.07
C SER A 47 -16.96 10.39 0.04
N VAL A 48 -16.08 10.10 1.03
CA VAL A 48 -14.76 10.75 1.14
C VAL A 48 -13.85 10.34 -0.03
N ILE A 49 -13.85 9.05 -0.38
CA ILE A 49 -13.11 8.54 -1.54
C ILE A 49 -13.59 9.23 -2.84
N ASP A 50 -14.91 9.41 -3.04
CA ASP A 50 -15.48 10.11 -4.21
C ASP A 50 -14.98 11.57 -4.28
N GLU A 51 -15.00 12.27 -3.15
CA GLU A 51 -14.54 13.67 -3.11
C GLU A 51 -13.05 13.82 -3.36
N LEU A 52 -12.22 12.98 -2.75
CA LEU A 52 -10.77 12.98 -2.98
C LEU A 52 -10.43 12.57 -4.42
N ALA A 53 -11.13 11.58 -4.99
CA ALA A 53 -10.98 11.17 -6.38
C ALA A 53 -11.37 12.31 -7.35
N ARG A 54 -12.43 13.04 -7.04
CA ARG A 54 -12.84 14.23 -7.82
C ARG A 54 -11.73 15.27 -7.86
N LYS A 55 -11.19 15.64 -6.69
CA LYS A 55 -10.10 16.63 -6.59
C LYS A 55 -8.86 16.16 -7.34
N ALA A 56 -8.42 14.93 -7.10
CA ALA A 56 -7.25 14.32 -7.72
C ALA A 56 -7.35 14.28 -9.25
N SER A 57 -8.52 13.87 -9.78
CA SER A 57 -8.75 13.85 -11.22
C SER A 57 -8.67 15.24 -11.84
N PHE A 58 -9.20 16.27 -11.17
CA PHE A 58 -9.13 17.65 -11.66
C PHE A 58 -7.67 18.16 -11.76
N GLU A 59 -6.79 17.66 -10.91
CA GLU A 59 -5.34 17.94 -10.94
C GLU A 59 -4.55 17.06 -11.91
N GLY A 60 -5.23 16.22 -12.70
CA GLY A 60 -4.62 15.33 -13.68
C GLY A 60 -3.89 14.13 -13.05
N ILE A 61 -4.25 13.74 -11.82
CA ILE A 61 -3.75 12.53 -11.17
C ILE A 61 -4.40 11.32 -11.84
N GLU A 62 -3.60 10.31 -12.15
CA GLU A 62 -4.02 9.13 -12.88
C GLU A 62 -4.35 7.95 -11.98
N VAL A 63 -3.67 7.87 -10.81
CA VAL A 63 -3.82 6.79 -9.82
C VAL A 63 -3.89 7.39 -8.43
N LEU A 64 -4.90 7.02 -7.64
CA LEU A 64 -5.07 7.45 -6.25
C LEU A 64 -5.21 6.23 -5.34
N SER A 65 -4.31 6.13 -4.34
CA SER A 65 -4.24 5.05 -3.37
C SER A 65 -4.72 5.51 -2.00
N PHE A 66 -5.51 4.67 -1.33
CA PHE A 66 -6.05 4.89 0.01
C PHE A 66 -5.45 3.90 1.01
N HIS A 67 -5.71 4.06 2.30
CA HIS A 67 -5.18 3.20 3.36
C HIS A 67 -5.85 1.80 3.42
N GLU A 68 -5.25 0.87 4.17
CA GLU A 68 -5.79 -0.45 4.48
C GLU A 68 -7.19 -0.31 5.10
N CYS A 69 -8.16 -1.10 4.65
CA CYS A 69 -9.55 -1.04 5.11
C CYS A 69 -10.20 0.36 5.01
N SER A 70 -9.78 1.18 4.06
CA SER A 70 -10.31 2.54 3.85
C SER A 70 -11.81 2.57 3.62
N ILE A 71 -12.41 1.50 3.10
CA ILE A 71 -13.87 1.39 2.88
C ILE A 71 -14.59 0.97 4.15
N THR A 72 -14.03 0.06 4.95
CA THR A 72 -14.73 -0.56 6.08
C THR A 72 -14.35 0.02 7.44
N GLY A 73 -13.20 0.71 7.56
CA GLY A 73 -12.55 0.95 8.84
C GLY A 73 -11.78 -0.28 9.32
N TYR A 74 -10.92 -0.13 10.33
CA TYR A 74 -9.98 -1.17 10.74
C TYR A 74 -10.10 -1.56 12.22
N THR A 75 -9.87 -0.63 13.16
CA THR A 75 -9.67 -0.95 14.59
C THR A 75 -10.88 -1.60 15.23
N PHE A 76 -12.10 -1.16 14.88
CA PHE A 76 -13.36 -1.71 15.40
C PHE A 76 -13.51 -3.22 15.15
N ALA A 77 -12.90 -3.71 14.07
CA ALA A 77 -12.96 -5.13 13.69
C ALA A 77 -12.31 -6.06 14.73
N SER A 78 -11.49 -5.53 15.66
CA SER A 78 -10.97 -6.28 16.80
C SER A 78 -12.04 -6.84 17.73
N LYS A 79 -13.21 -6.18 17.76
CA LYS A 79 -14.33 -6.44 18.69
C LYS A 79 -15.43 -7.31 18.06
N LEU A 80 -15.38 -7.55 16.72
CA LEU A 80 -16.45 -8.25 16.01
C LEU A 80 -16.45 -9.75 16.26
N SER A 81 -17.65 -10.31 16.48
CA SER A 81 -17.93 -11.75 16.34
C SER A 81 -17.79 -12.17 14.87
N LYS A 82 -17.79 -13.49 14.60
CA LYS A 82 -17.73 -13.97 13.22
C LYS A 82 -18.93 -13.53 12.39
N GLU A 83 -20.13 -13.55 12.97
CA GLU A 83 -21.38 -13.16 12.33
C GLU A 83 -21.39 -11.68 11.98
N GLU A 84 -20.98 -10.82 12.91
CA GLU A 84 -20.85 -9.38 12.67
C GLU A 84 -19.81 -9.08 11.59
N PHE A 85 -18.71 -9.82 11.60
CA PHE A 85 -17.66 -9.68 10.60
C PHE A 85 -18.14 -10.04 9.20
N LEU A 86 -18.90 -11.15 9.06
CA LEU A 86 -19.49 -11.57 7.79
C LEU A 86 -20.54 -10.56 7.27
N ALA A 87 -21.21 -9.83 8.16
CA ALA A 87 -22.14 -8.77 7.79
C ALA A 87 -21.42 -7.53 7.22
N VAL A 88 -20.20 -7.23 7.69
CA VAL A 88 -19.37 -6.13 7.19
C VAL A 88 -18.64 -6.51 5.91
N ALA A 89 -18.14 -7.74 5.82
CA ALA A 89 -17.34 -8.23 4.70
C ALA A 89 -18.18 -8.39 3.42
N GLU A 90 -17.56 -8.13 2.27
CA GLU A 90 -18.20 -8.24 0.96
C GLU A 90 -17.45 -9.21 0.05
N SER A 91 -18.16 -9.77 -0.93
CA SER A 91 -17.52 -10.54 -1.99
C SER A 91 -16.80 -9.62 -2.99
N ILE A 92 -15.70 -10.09 -3.56
CA ILE A 92 -14.99 -9.39 -4.63
C ILE A 92 -15.01 -10.32 -5.87
N PRO A 93 -15.47 -9.82 -7.04
CA PRO A 93 -15.71 -8.41 -7.41
C PRO A 93 -17.14 -7.89 -7.18
N ASP A 94 -18.09 -8.71 -6.77
CA ASP A 94 -19.52 -8.42 -6.90
C ASP A 94 -20.13 -7.57 -5.78
N GLY A 95 -19.34 -7.25 -4.73
CA GLY A 95 -19.77 -6.47 -3.59
C GLY A 95 -20.22 -5.05 -3.93
N ALA A 96 -21.12 -4.50 -3.13
CA ALA A 96 -21.68 -3.17 -3.33
C ALA A 96 -20.59 -2.08 -3.31
N SER A 97 -19.62 -2.21 -2.40
CA SER A 97 -18.52 -1.25 -2.30
C SER A 97 -17.59 -1.28 -3.52
N ILE A 98 -17.35 -2.47 -4.10
CA ILE A 98 -16.54 -2.58 -5.32
C ILE A 98 -17.24 -1.92 -6.50
N LYS A 99 -18.55 -2.15 -6.66
CA LYS A 99 -19.36 -1.50 -7.69
C LYS A 99 -19.39 0.02 -7.55
N ALA A 100 -19.48 0.52 -6.31
CA ALA A 100 -19.42 1.95 -6.03
C ALA A 100 -18.02 2.52 -6.38
N LEU A 101 -16.95 1.83 -6.00
CA LEU A 101 -15.58 2.25 -6.30
C LEU A 101 -15.32 2.31 -7.82
N ILE A 102 -15.78 1.30 -8.58
CA ILE A 102 -15.72 1.29 -10.06
C ILE A 102 -16.52 2.45 -10.64
N SER A 103 -17.71 2.75 -10.07
CA SER A 103 -18.50 3.88 -10.51
C SER A 103 -17.79 5.23 -10.31
N ILE A 104 -17.09 5.39 -9.17
CA ILE A 104 -16.26 6.57 -8.89
C ILE A 104 -15.10 6.64 -9.88
N ALA A 105 -14.38 5.53 -10.09
CA ALA A 105 -13.28 5.46 -11.05
C ALA A 105 -13.72 5.85 -12.46
N LYS A 106 -14.87 5.35 -12.91
CA LYS A 106 -15.47 5.68 -14.20
C LYS A 106 -15.90 7.15 -14.31
N LYS A 107 -16.51 7.69 -13.25
CA LYS A 107 -16.99 9.08 -13.20
C LYS A 107 -15.86 10.08 -13.41
N TYR A 108 -14.70 9.81 -12.82
CA TYR A 108 -13.55 10.72 -12.84
C TYR A 108 -12.41 10.27 -13.75
N LYS A 109 -12.52 9.10 -14.40
CA LYS A 109 -11.49 8.51 -15.26
C LYS A 109 -10.14 8.38 -14.54
N ILE A 110 -10.18 7.93 -13.29
CA ILE A 110 -9.03 7.76 -12.42
C ILE A 110 -8.95 6.30 -11.92
N ILE A 111 -7.75 5.76 -11.79
CA ILE A 111 -7.52 4.45 -11.19
C ILE A 111 -7.54 4.61 -9.67
N LEU A 112 -8.29 3.76 -8.98
CA LEU A 112 -8.46 3.81 -7.53
C LEU A 112 -7.97 2.53 -6.87
N LEU A 113 -7.24 2.68 -5.76
CA LEU A 113 -6.86 1.55 -4.92
C LEU A 113 -7.39 1.77 -3.49
N ALA A 114 -8.18 0.79 -2.99
CA ALA A 114 -8.81 0.89 -1.67
C ALA A 114 -8.90 -0.48 -0.98
N GLY A 115 -8.99 -0.46 0.36
CA GLY A 115 -9.04 -1.65 1.20
C GLY A 115 -10.40 -1.89 1.85
N LEU A 116 -10.74 -3.18 2.01
CA LEU A 116 -11.96 -3.62 2.69
C LEU A 116 -11.78 -5.04 3.27
N PHE A 117 -12.76 -5.48 4.06
CA PHE A 117 -12.89 -6.89 4.42
C PHE A 117 -13.63 -7.64 3.32
N GLU A 118 -12.98 -8.70 2.80
CA GLU A 118 -13.55 -9.62 1.82
C GLU A 118 -14.10 -10.86 2.53
N LYS A 119 -15.22 -11.40 2.05
CA LYS A 119 -15.63 -12.78 2.30
C LYS A 119 -15.66 -13.56 1.00
N ASP A 120 -15.15 -14.79 1.05
CA ASP A 120 -15.24 -15.70 -0.10
C ASP A 120 -16.54 -16.53 -0.04
N LYS A 121 -16.69 -17.45 -1.02
CA LYS A 121 -17.87 -18.33 -1.13
C LYS A 121 -18.03 -19.32 0.04
N ASP A 122 -16.96 -19.56 0.81
CA ASP A 122 -16.91 -20.50 1.93
C ASP A 122 -16.92 -19.76 3.28
N ASP A 123 -17.32 -18.46 3.27
CA ASP A 123 -17.36 -17.57 4.43
C ASP A 123 -16.00 -17.41 5.16
N ASN A 124 -14.88 -17.59 4.42
CA ASN A 124 -13.58 -17.17 4.91
C ASN A 124 -13.45 -15.65 4.75
N ILE A 125 -12.93 -15.02 5.79
CA ILE A 125 -12.77 -13.54 5.83
C ILE A 125 -11.32 -13.20 5.58
N PHE A 126 -11.08 -12.21 4.72
CA PHE A 126 -9.75 -11.70 4.39
C PHE A 126 -9.71 -10.17 4.50
N LYS A 127 -8.53 -9.64 4.77
CA LYS A 127 -8.25 -8.24 4.46
C LYS A 127 -7.81 -8.18 3.01
N ALA A 128 -8.59 -7.49 2.21
CA ALA A 128 -8.32 -7.34 0.78
C ALA A 128 -8.03 -5.89 0.42
N TYR A 129 -7.24 -5.73 -0.62
CA TYR A 129 -6.98 -4.46 -1.26
C TYR A 129 -7.19 -4.61 -2.76
N VAL A 130 -7.93 -3.70 -3.36
CA VAL A 130 -8.31 -3.78 -4.77
C VAL A 130 -7.76 -2.60 -5.55
N CYS A 131 -7.49 -2.82 -6.82
CA CYS A 131 -7.22 -1.80 -7.82
C CYS A 131 -8.33 -1.86 -8.86
N VAL A 132 -8.98 -0.74 -9.14
CA VAL A 132 -10.08 -0.65 -10.13
C VAL A 132 -9.88 0.53 -11.07
N ASP A 133 -10.43 0.41 -12.27
CA ASP A 133 -10.57 1.51 -13.22
C ASP A 133 -12.02 1.64 -13.72
N GLU A 134 -12.24 2.39 -14.79
CA GLU A 134 -13.54 2.58 -15.42
C GLU A 134 -14.13 1.30 -16.03
N ASN A 135 -13.29 0.28 -16.29
CA ASN A 135 -13.67 -0.99 -16.92
C ASN A 135 -13.94 -2.09 -15.88
N GLY A 136 -13.48 -1.91 -14.62
CA GLY A 136 -13.71 -2.86 -13.56
C GLY A 136 -12.51 -3.11 -12.64
N LEU A 137 -12.47 -4.33 -12.08
CA LEU A 137 -11.40 -4.79 -11.19
C LEU A 137 -10.14 -5.14 -12.02
N ILE A 138 -9.04 -4.44 -11.76
CA ILE A 138 -7.72 -4.71 -12.35
C ILE A 138 -6.97 -5.76 -11.53
N ALA A 139 -6.94 -5.58 -10.20
CA ALA A 139 -6.19 -6.45 -9.30
C ALA A 139 -6.85 -6.56 -7.94
N LYS A 140 -6.61 -7.69 -7.29
CA LYS A 140 -6.99 -7.95 -5.89
C LYS A 140 -5.82 -8.62 -5.18
N TYR A 141 -5.56 -8.20 -3.95
CA TYR A 141 -4.57 -8.78 -3.07
C TYR A 141 -5.19 -9.06 -1.70
N ARG A 142 -4.91 -10.25 -1.14
CA ARG A 142 -5.26 -10.64 0.22
C ARG A 142 -4.03 -10.58 1.11
N LYS A 143 -4.13 -9.92 2.24
CA LYS A 143 -3.03 -9.75 3.20
C LYS A 143 -2.45 -11.09 3.61
N LEU A 144 -1.12 -11.26 3.49
CA LEU A 144 -0.43 -12.50 3.83
C LEU A 144 -0.35 -12.71 5.35
N SER A 145 -0.16 -11.62 6.09
CA SER A 145 0.01 -11.65 7.55
C SER A 145 -1.15 -10.93 8.23
N PRO A 146 -2.32 -11.59 8.38
CA PRO A 146 -3.51 -10.96 8.96
C PRO A 146 -3.28 -10.55 10.40
N PHE A 147 -4.05 -9.54 10.82
CA PHE A 147 -3.91 -8.89 12.12
C PHE A 147 -5.29 -8.57 12.67
N ILE A 148 -5.37 -8.31 13.99
CA ILE A 148 -6.49 -7.69 14.69
C ILE A 148 -7.64 -8.62 15.11
N ASN A 149 -7.98 -9.64 14.32
CA ASN A 149 -9.06 -10.55 14.69
C ASN A 149 -8.72 -11.99 14.25
N LYS A 150 -9.07 -12.97 15.10
CA LYS A 150 -8.79 -14.42 14.88
C LYS A 150 -9.56 -15.04 13.71
N TYR A 151 -10.62 -14.38 13.24
CA TYR A 151 -11.44 -14.87 12.14
C TYR A 151 -10.91 -14.48 10.76
N ILE A 152 -9.85 -13.68 10.70
CA ILE A 152 -9.25 -13.24 9.42
C ILE A 152 -8.26 -14.29 8.95
N SER A 153 -8.50 -14.81 7.76
CA SER A 153 -7.63 -15.76 7.08
C SER A 153 -6.46 -15.06 6.39
N ALA A 154 -5.33 -15.76 6.27
CA ALA A 154 -4.17 -15.29 5.53
C ALA A 154 -4.37 -15.46 4.02
N GLY A 155 -3.88 -14.50 3.22
CA GLY A 155 -3.61 -14.70 1.80
C GLY A 155 -2.42 -15.64 1.60
N ASN A 156 -2.20 -16.08 0.37
CA ASN A 156 -1.18 -17.08 0.04
C ASN A 156 -0.43 -16.80 -1.27
N GLU A 157 -0.60 -15.62 -1.85
CA GLU A 157 0.02 -15.28 -3.12
C GLU A 157 0.43 -13.81 -3.19
N TYR A 158 1.47 -13.53 -3.99
CA TYR A 158 1.81 -12.17 -4.38
C TYR A 158 0.97 -11.74 -5.58
N CYS A 159 0.73 -10.43 -5.70
CA CYS A 159 -0.04 -9.84 -6.78
C CYS A 159 0.88 -8.93 -7.62
N ILE A 160 0.99 -9.22 -8.91
CA ILE A 160 1.65 -8.34 -9.89
C ILE A 160 0.64 -8.01 -10.97
N PHE A 161 0.53 -6.73 -11.32
CA PHE A 161 -0.42 -6.24 -12.32
C PHE A 161 0.15 -5.02 -13.05
N ASP A 162 -0.43 -4.70 -14.20
CA ASP A 162 0.02 -3.59 -15.03
C ASP A 162 -0.88 -2.36 -14.86
N LEU A 163 -0.26 -1.20 -14.66
CA LEU A 163 -0.91 0.11 -14.75
C LEU A 163 -0.18 0.96 -15.80
N LYS A 164 -0.81 1.17 -16.96
CA LYS A 164 -0.26 2.02 -18.03
C LYS A 164 1.19 1.69 -18.41
N GLY A 165 1.53 0.42 -18.38
CA GLY A 165 2.87 -0.08 -18.70
C GLY A 165 3.79 -0.28 -17.49
N TRP A 166 3.45 0.24 -16.31
CA TRP A 166 4.20 0.03 -15.08
C TRP A 166 3.80 -1.28 -14.41
N LYS A 167 4.78 -2.07 -13.99
CA LYS A 167 4.57 -3.27 -13.17
C LYS A 167 4.33 -2.87 -11.72
N CYS A 168 3.13 -3.12 -11.24
CA CYS A 168 2.70 -2.75 -9.90
C CYS A 168 2.49 -3.97 -9.02
N SER A 169 2.58 -3.77 -7.71
CA SER A 169 2.25 -4.75 -6.69
C SER A 169 1.55 -4.10 -5.50
N ILE A 170 0.92 -4.93 -4.67
CA ILE A 170 0.29 -4.53 -3.41
C ILE A 170 0.88 -5.39 -2.29
N LEU A 171 1.29 -4.75 -1.20
CA LEU A 171 1.64 -5.39 0.07
C LEU A 171 0.96 -4.63 1.22
N ILE A 172 0.12 -5.29 2.01
CA ILE A 172 -0.68 -4.64 3.04
C ILE A 172 0.06 -4.60 4.38
N CYS A 173 0.37 -3.40 4.88
CA CYS A 173 0.80 -3.10 6.25
C CYS A 173 1.95 -4.02 6.73
N TYR A 174 1.68 -4.95 7.64
CA TYR A 174 2.70 -5.84 8.23
C TYR A 174 3.47 -6.66 7.18
N ASP A 175 2.86 -6.97 6.03
CA ASP A 175 3.54 -7.66 4.93
C ASP A 175 4.79 -6.90 4.46
N ASN A 176 4.80 -5.57 4.57
CA ASN A 176 5.91 -4.70 4.21
C ASN A 176 7.05 -4.68 5.25
N ASN A 177 6.78 -5.09 6.50
CA ASN A 177 7.81 -5.19 7.53
C ASN A 177 8.69 -6.43 7.31
N ILE A 178 8.17 -7.45 6.61
CA ILE A 178 8.89 -8.65 6.23
C ILE A 178 9.67 -8.36 4.94
N ILE A 179 10.99 -8.25 5.06
CA ILE A 179 11.87 -7.81 3.95
C ILE A 179 11.79 -8.74 2.74
N GLU A 180 11.62 -10.03 2.98
CA GLU A 180 11.50 -11.06 1.95
C GLU A 180 10.31 -10.80 1.04
N ASN A 181 9.17 -10.34 1.58
CA ASN A 181 7.98 -10.04 0.78
C ASN A 181 8.25 -8.92 -0.23
N VAL A 182 8.90 -7.83 0.21
CA VAL A 182 9.24 -6.70 -0.67
C VAL A 182 10.26 -7.12 -1.72
N ARG A 183 11.27 -7.91 -1.33
CA ARG A 183 12.25 -8.46 -2.25
C ARG A 183 11.62 -9.43 -3.25
N ALA A 184 10.72 -10.29 -2.81
CA ALA A 184 10.02 -11.23 -3.67
C ALA A 184 9.18 -10.52 -4.72
N THR A 185 8.38 -9.52 -4.32
CA THR A 185 7.59 -8.70 -5.26
C THR A 185 8.47 -7.99 -6.29
N LYS A 186 9.60 -7.43 -5.89
CA LYS A 186 10.57 -6.85 -6.84
C LYS A 186 11.11 -7.89 -7.81
N LEU A 187 11.44 -9.09 -7.34
CA LEU A 187 11.95 -10.17 -8.19
C LEU A 187 10.89 -10.71 -9.17
N LEU A 188 9.61 -10.55 -8.84
CA LEU A 188 8.49 -10.79 -9.74
C LEU A 188 8.27 -9.67 -10.75
N GLY A 189 9.06 -8.58 -10.67
CA GLY A 189 9.08 -7.49 -11.63
C GLY A 189 8.46 -6.18 -11.16
N ALA A 190 7.99 -6.06 -9.91
CA ALA A 190 7.38 -4.82 -9.42
C ALA A 190 8.33 -3.61 -9.54
N GLU A 191 7.78 -2.51 -10.01
CA GLU A 191 8.39 -1.20 -10.15
C GLU A 191 7.76 -0.18 -9.19
N ILE A 192 6.46 -0.35 -8.93
CA ILE A 192 5.68 0.41 -7.96
C ILE A 192 5.08 -0.59 -6.97
N ILE A 193 5.24 -0.35 -5.67
CA ILE A 193 4.60 -1.13 -4.63
C ILE A 193 3.66 -0.22 -3.84
N PHE A 194 2.36 -0.49 -3.92
CA PHE A 194 1.35 0.14 -3.07
C PHE A 194 1.39 -0.51 -1.70
N MET A 195 1.63 0.31 -0.68
CA MET A 195 1.77 -0.11 0.71
C MET A 195 0.68 0.54 1.59
N PRO A 196 -0.58 0.07 1.48
CA PRO A 196 -1.63 0.56 2.37
C PRO A 196 -1.43 0.05 3.79
N HIS A 197 -1.56 0.94 4.76
CA HIS A 197 -1.38 0.69 6.18
C HIS A 197 -2.58 1.21 6.99
N VAL A 198 -2.73 0.69 8.21
CA VAL A 198 -3.32 1.33 9.38
C VAL A 198 -2.34 1.11 10.52
N THR A 199 -1.44 2.07 10.73
CA THR A 199 -0.28 1.86 11.60
C THR A 199 0.04 3.09 12.43
N MET A 200 0.92 2.89 13.41
CA MET A 200 1.44 3.87 14.36
C MET A 200 0.42 4.31 15.40
N CYS A 201 0.88 5.04 16.40
CA CYS A 201 0.11 5.51 17.56
C CYS A 201 -0.71 4.39 18.23
N THR A 202 -0.14 3.18 18.29
CA THR A 202 -0.77 1.97 18.84
C THR A 202 0.07 1.37 19.95
N PRO A 203 -0.49 0.50 20.80
CA PRO A 203 0.30 -0.22 21.81
C PRO A 203 1.47 -0.95 21.17
N SER A 204 2.63 -0.83 21.78
CA SER A 204 3.84 -1.48 21.28
C SER A 204 4.85 -1.69 22.41
N THR A 205 5.59 -2.80 22.34
CA THR A 205 6.75 -3.07 23.19
C THR A 205 8.00 -2.29 22.77
N ARG A 206 7.94 -1.57 21.64
CA ARG A 206 9.06 -0.77 21.13
C ARG A 206 9.29 0.45 22.01
N PRO A 207 10.55 0.75 22.40
CA PRO A 207 10.83 1.95 23.17
C PRO A 207 10.37 3.22 22.45
N GLY A 208 9.62 4.08 23.17
CA GLY A 208 9.09 5.33 22.64
C GLY A 208 7.85 5.23 21.76
N ALA A 209 7.39 4.01 21.44
CA ALA A 209 6.09 3.81 20.80
C ALA A 209 4.95 3.83 21.82
N GLY A 210 3.72 3.96 21.35
CA GLY A 210 2.53 3.96 22.20
C GLY A 210 1.41 4.80 21.61
N PHE A 211 0.34 4.93 22.39
CA PHE A 211 -0.78 5.78 22.02
C PHE A 211 -0.39 7.27 22.05
N VAL A 212 -1.04 8.02 21.18
CA VAL A 212 -1.16 9.49 21.30
C VAL A 212 -2.52 9.79 21.91
N ASP A 213 -2.58 10.73 22.84
CA ASP A 213 -3.81 11.11 23.51
C ASP A 213 -4.83 11.66 22.48
N PRO A 214 -6.02 11.06 22.34
CA PRO A 214 -7.07 11.57 21.45
C PRO A 214 -7.50 13.01 21.73
N ALA A 215 -7.31 13.51 22.97
CA ALA A 215 -7.59 14.90 23.31
C ALA A 215 -6.76 15.88 22.47
N LEU A 216 -5.53 15.52 22.10
CA LEU A 216 -4.69 16.34 21.21
C LEU A 216 -5.32 16.44 19.80
N TRP A 217 -5.92 15.37 19.29
CA TRP A 217 -6.62 15.38 18.02
C TRP A 217 -7.84 16.30 18.05
N HIS A 218 -8.65 16.19 19.07
CA HIS A 218 -9.84 17.05 19.23
C HIS A 218 -9.47 18.54 19.39
N ASN A 219 -8.28 18.83 19.98
CA ASN A 219 -7.78 20.19 20.17
C ASN A 219 -6.83 20.67 19.06
N ARG A 220 -6.64 19.92 17.96
CA ARG A 220 -5.62 20.15 16.93
C ARG A 220 -5.65 21.53 16.26
N HIS A 221 -6.81 22.17 16.24
CA HIS A 221 -6.96 23.52 15.68
C HIS A 221 -6.41 24.61 16.60
N ASN A 222 -6.32 24.36 17.92
CA ASN A 222 -5.79 25.29 18.91
C ASN A 222 -4.32 24.97 19.26
N ASP A 223 -3.96 23.69 19.33
CA ASP A 223 -2.60 23.21 19.63
C ASP A 223 -2.16 22.16 18.61
N HIS A 224 -1.80 22.63 17.43
CA HIS A 224 -1.29 21.77 16.36
C HIS A 224 0.19 21.38 16.57
N ILE A 225 0.95 22.12 17.40
CA ILE A 225 2.37 21.88 17.62
C ILE A 225 2.56 20.61 18.43
N THR A 226 1.91 20.52 19.60
CA THR A 226 2.01 19.32 20.46
C THR A 226 1.58 18.06 19.74
N LEU A 227 0.49 18.13 18.98
CA LEU A 227 0.05 16.98 18.18
C LEU A 227 1.08 16.61 17.11
N ARG A 228 1.69 17.59 16.43
CA ARG A 228 2.71 17.35 15.43
C ARG A 228 3.95 16.70 16.02
N ASP A 229 4.41 17.16 17.17
CA ASP A 229 5.56 16.58 17.88
C ASP A 229 5.31 15.10 18.23
N GLU A 230 4.10 14.75 18.69
CA GLU A 230 3.70 13.38 18.95
C GLU A 230 3.68 12.53 17.68
N PHE A 231 3.11 13.04 16.59
CA PHE A 231 3.04 12.34 15.31
C PHE A 231 4.40 12.17 14.63
N ASP A 232 5.34 13.08 14.86
CA ASP A 232 6.69 13.01 14.31
C ASP A 232 7.65 12.16 15.16
N SER A 233 7.27 11.87 16.41
CA SER A 233 8.05 11.06 17.34
C SER A 233 8.14 9.57 16.95
N LEU A 234 8.73 8.76 17.83
CA LEU A 234 8.77 7.29 17.70
C LEU A 234 7.38 6.63 17.79
N LYS A 235 6.36 7.36 18.21
CA LYS A 235 4.97 6.92 18.14
C LYS A 235 4.43 6.92 16.70
N GLY A 236 4.98 7.77 15.84
CA GLY A 236 4.54 7.97 14.47
C GLY A 236 5.66 7.93 13.44
N ARG A 237 5.93 9.08 12.81
CA ARG A 237 6.80 9.22 11.63
C ARG A 237 8.24 8.74 11.86
N ALA A 238 8.87 9.10 12.98
CA ALA A 238 10.25 8.70 13.22
C ALA A 238 10.43 7.16 13.26
N TRP A 239 9.39 6.42 13.62
CA TRP A 239 9.41 4.97 13.51
C TRP A 239 9.35 4.51 12.05
N LEU A 240 8.51 5.11 11.21
CA LEU A 240 8.43 4.76 9.78
C LEU A 240 9.78 4.97 9.09
N MET A 241 10.48 6.03 9.44
CA MET A 241 11.80 6.37 8.88
C MET A 241 12.90 5.35 9.19
N LYS A 242 12.69 4.45 10.15
CA LYS A 242 13.65 3.38 10.46
C LYS A 242 13.66 2.26 9.43
N TRP A 243 12.61 2.11 8.63
CA TRP A 243 12.49 0.97 7.73
C TRP A 243 11.87 1.28 6.37
N LEU A 244 10.87 2.17 6.29
CA LEU A 244 10.07 2.37 5.08
C LEU A 244 10.90 2.87 3.89
N PRO A 245 11.78 3.88 4.01
CA PRO A 245 12.62 4.32 2.90
C PRO A 245 13.54 3.22 2.35
N SER A 246 14.05 2.33 3.21
CA SER A 246 14.91 1.23 2.78
C SER A 246 14.17 0.21 1.92
N ARG A 247 12.85 0.09 2.02
CA ARG A 247 12.04 -0.77 1.13
C ARG A 247 12.12 -0.29 -0.31
N ALA A 248 12.10 1.02 -0.54
CA ALA A 248 12.29 1.62 -1.86
C ALA A 248 13.75 1.50 -2.31
N TYR A 249 14.69 1.95 -1.48
CA TYR A 249 16.12 2.02 -1.78
C TYR A 249 16.74 0.66 -2.13
N ASP A 250 16.56 -0.34 -1.27
CA ASP A 250 17.17 -1.66 -1.44
C ASP A 250 16.63 -2.43 -2.65
N ASN A 251 15.43 -2.08 -3.09
CA ASN A 251 14.71 -2.79 -4.14
C ASN A 251 14.61 -1.99 -5.45
N ALA A 252 15.06 -0.74 -5.49
CA ALA A 252 14.87 0.16 -6.64
C ALA A 252 13.41 0.15 -7.11
N VAL A 253 12.48 0.50 -6.22
CA VAL A 253 11.05 0.60 -6.50
C VAL A 253 10.51 1.93 -5.99
N TYR A 254 9.43 2.43 -6.60
CA TYR A 254 8.60 3.42 -5.96
C TYR A 254 7.74 2.78 -4.89
N VAL A 255 7.61 3.43 -3.74
CA VAL A 255 6.73 3.03 -2.64
C VAL A 255 5.62 4.07 -2.50
N ILE A 256 4.38 3.62 -2.58
CA ILE A 256 3.18 4.43 -2.35
C ILE A 256 2.59 4.02 -1.01
N PHE A 257 2.97 4.72 0.05
CA PHE A 257 2.52 4.45 1.41
C PHE A 257 1.26 5.26 1.71
N SER A 258 0.17 4.58 2.06
CA SER A 258 -1.13 5.19 2.42
C SER A 258 -1.51 4.80 3.84
N ASN A 259 -1.79 5.76 4.70
CA ASN A 259 -2.12 5.55 6.11
C ASN A 259 -3.23 6.51 6.54
N PRO A 260 -4.22 6.11 7.36
CA PRO A 260 -5.30 7.00 7.79
C PRO A 260 -4.78 8.08 8.74
N ILE A 261 -5.48 9.20 8.79
CA ILE A 261 -5.31 10.24 9.81
C ILE A 261 -6.57 10.30 10.67
N GLY A 262 -6.43 10.76 11.91
CA GLY A 262 -7.57 10.93 12.79
C GLY A 262 -7.96 9.66 13.54
N MET A 263 -9.17 9.63 14.04
CA MET A 263 -9.67 8.51 14.84
C MET A 263 -10.08 7.33 13.95
N ASP A 264 -9.54 6.16 14.26
CA ASP A 264 -9.98 4.87 13.75
C ASP A 264 -10.53 4.05 14.93
N ASP A 265 -11.83 4.13 15.17
CA ASP A 265 -12.52 3.67 16.38
C ASP A 265 -11.97 4.40 17.63
N ASP A 266 -11.30 3.69 18.53
CA ASP A 266 -10.71 4.22 19.75
C ASP A 266 -9.21 4.56 19.65
N GLN A 267 -8.63 4.51 18.45
CA GLN A 267 -7.20 4.74 18.22
C GLN A 267 -6.96 5.90 17.27
N LEU A 268 -6.13 6.85 17.71
CA LEU A 268 -5.67 7.91 16.83
C LEU A 268 -4.61 7.38 15.86
N LYS A 269 -4.66 7.84 14.61
CA LYS A 269 -3.69 7.54 13.54
C LYS A 269 -3.03 8.81 13.05
N ASN A 270 -1.76 8.72 12.70
CA ASN A 270 -0.91 9.88 12.43
C ASN A 270 -0.89 10.33 10.97
N GLY A 271 -1.66 9.70 10.07
CA GLY A 271 -1.58 10.00 8.65
C GLY A 271 -0.20 9.71 8.07
N CYS A 272 0.45 10.74 7.56
CA CYS A 272 1.81 10.64 7.02
C CYS A 272 1.89 9.79 5.73
N SER A 273 0.80 9.76 4.94
CA SER A 273 0.83 9.13 3.62
C SER A 273 1.90 9.77 2.76
N MET A 274 2.73 8.96 2.10
CA MET A 274 3.91 9.46 1.39
C MET A 274 4.26 8.64 0.16
N ILE A 275 4.97 9.29 -0.76
CA ILE A 275 5.56 8.66 -1.94
C ILE A 275 7.08 8.69 -1.77
N ILE A 276 7.71 7.54 -1.92
CA ILE A 276 9.15 7.36 -1.80
C ILE A 276 9.68 6.87 -3.13
N ASP A 277 10.72 7.50 -3.62
CA ASP A 277 11.33 7.17 -4.89
C ASP A 277 12.35 6.01 -4.79
N PRO A 278 12.87 5.47 -5.90
CA PRO A 278 13.83 4.37 -5.90
C PRO A 278 15.19 4.71 -5.26
N PHE A 279 15.46 5.99 -4.96
CA PHE A 279 16.66 6.40 -4.22
C PHE A 279 16.43 6.40 -2.71
N GLY A 280 15.20 6.13 -2.24
CA GLY A 280 14.80 6.15 -0.84
C GLY A 280 14.42 7.54 -0.34
N ASP A 281 14.29 8.52 -1.23
CA ASP A 281 13.91 9.88 -0.89
C ASP A 281 12.37 10.03 -0.84
N ILE A 282 11.87 10.72 0.17
CA ILE A 282 10.45 11.08 0.26
C ILE A 282 10.20 12.25 -0.68
N ILE A 283 9.51 12.00 -1.80
CA ILE A 283 9.25 13.02 -2.81
C ILE A 283 7.89 13.71 -2.65
N ALA A 284 7.00 13.16 -1.84
CA ALA A 284 5.74 13.76 -1.43
C ALA A 284 5.29 13.16 -0.09
N GLU A 285 4.73 13.98 0.82
CA GLU A 285 4.25 13.56 2.13
C GLU A 285 3.08 14.42 2.61
N CYS A 286 1.97 13.79 3.04
CA CYS A 286 0.86 14.48 3.72
C CYS A 286 1.31 14.96 5.09
N ARG A 287 1.16 16.26 5.33
CA ARG A 287 1.53 16.92 6.60
C ARG A 287 0.37 17.67 7.25
N THR A 288 -0.80 17.68 6.65
CA THR A 288 -2.02 18.28 7.20
C THR A 288 -2.62 17.38 8.29
N PHE A 289 -3.59 17.91 9.03
CA PHE A 289 -4.43 17.16 9.97
C PHE A 289 -5.85 16.94 9.42
N ASP A 290 -5.97 16.96 8.11
CA ASP A 290 -7.23 16.87 7.39
C ASP A 290 -7.23 15.69 6.43
N ASP A 291 -8.41 15.40 5.87
CA ASP A 291 -8.55 14.52 4.71
C ASP A 291 -7.84 15.16 3.53
N ASP A 292 -6.77 14.52 3.05
CA ASP A 292 -5.85 15.11 2.09
C ASP A 292 -5.15 14.03 1.25
N TYR A 293 -4.45 14.46 0.20
CA TYR A 293 -3.56 13.61 -0.58
C TYR A 293 -2.34 14.40 -1.06
N VAL A 294 -1.28 13.67 -1.37
CA VAL A 294 -0.11 14.20 -2.06
C VAL A 294 0.18 13.38 -3.31
N SER A 295 0.79 14.01 -4.31
CA SER A 295 1.07 13.37 -5.59
C SER A 295 2.51 13.59 -6.04
N ALA A 296 2.99 12.68 -6.88
CA ALA A 296 4.25 12.81 -7.60
C ALA A 296 4.14 12.21 -9.00
N GLU A 297 4.94 12.72 -9.91
CA GLU A 297 5.18 12.12 -11.20
C GLU A 297 6.31 11.09 -11.07
N LEU A 298 6.02 9.83 -11.42
CA LEU A 298 6.98 8.74 -11.35
C LEU A 298 7.69 8.59 -12.70
N ILE A 299 9.02 8.53 -12.66
CA ILE A 299 9.87 8.50 -13.84
C ILE A 299 10.61 7.17 -13.89
N HIS A 300 10.39 6.37 -14.95
CA HIS A 300 10.93 5.03 -15.06
C HIS A 300 12.47 4.98 -14.99
N SER A 301 13.17 5.95 -15.61
CA SER A 301 14.64 5.97 -15.60
C SER A 301 15.27 6.13 -14.21
N ASN A 302 14.49 6.53 -13.19
CA ASN A 302 14.99 6.58 -11.81
C ASN A 302 15.22 5.18 -11.24
N ILE A 303 14.41 4.18 -11.63
CA ILE A 303 14.59 2.77 -11.24
C ILE A 303 15.95 2.25 -11.76
N GLU A 304 16.27 2.54 -13.02
CA GLU A 304 17.52 2.09 -13.65
C GLU A 304 18.75 2.72 -12.97
N LYS A 305 18.65 3.99 -12.58
CA LYS A 305 19.75 4.76 -11.95
C LYS A 305 19.94 4.42 -10.47
N ALA A 306 18.92 3.86 -9.81
CA ALA A 306 18.93 3.59 -8.37
C ALA A 306 19.98 2.53 -7.98
N GLY A 307 20.54 2.69 -6.78
CA GLY A 307 21.50 1.75 -6.20
C GLY A 307 20.96 0.34 -6.06
N GLY A 308 19.69 0.20 -5.71
CA GLY A 308 19.00 -1.09 -5.59
C GLY A 308 19.05 -1.94 -6.84
N THR A 309 19.02 -1.34 -8.03
CA THR A 309 19.17 -2.08 -9.31
C THR A 309 20.54 -2.78 -9.39
N ARG A 310 21.62 -2.09 -8.98
CA ARG A 310 22.96 -2.72 -8.91
C ARG A 310 23.02 -3.83 -7.87
N TYR A 311 22.36 -3.66 -6.72
CA TYR A 311 22.32 -4.68 -5.66
C TYR A 311 21.57 -5.93 -6.13
N LEU A 312 20.47 -5.76 -6.87
CA LEU A 312 19.73 -6.87 -7.46
C LEU A 312 20.59 -7.69 -8.44
N ASN A 313 21.36 -7.01 -9.29
CA ASN A 313 22.25 -7.65 -10.27
C ASN A 313 23.46 -8.32 -9.61
N ALA A 314 23.89 -7.85 -8.44
CA ALA A 314 25.02 -8.41 -7.68
C ALA A 314 24.62 -9.57 -6.74
N ARG A 315 23.33 -9.98 -6.72
CA ARG A 315 22.86 -11.06 -5.86
C ARG A 315 23.53 -12.39 -6.20
N ARG A 316 23.83 -13.14 -5.14
CA ARG A 316 24.41 -14.50 -5.22
C ARG A 316 23.52 -15.50 -4.50
N PRO A 317 22.37 -15.87 -5.12
CA PRO A 317 21.38 -16.77 -4.50
C PRO A 317 21.95 -18.11 -4.03
N GLU A 318 22.99 -18.60 -4.71
CA GLU A 318 23.67 -19.85 -4.36
C GLU A 318 24.27 -19.84 -2.95
N LEU A 319 24.55 -18.63 -2.38
CA LEU A 319 25.12 -18.52 -1.03
C LEU A 319 24.05 -18.55 0.08
N TYR A 320 22.81 -18.18 -0.22
CA TYR A 320 21.81 -17.94 0.84
C TYR A 320 20.42 -18.57 0.61
N ARG A 321 20.12 -19.10 -0.59
CA ARG A 321 18.81 -19.69 -0.87
C ARG A 321 18.44 -20.81 0.12
N ASP A 322 19.40 -21.66 0.46
CA ASP A 322 19.17 -22.80 1.36
C ASP A 322 19.12 -22.37 2.84
N ILE A 323 19.48 -21.13 3.13
CA ILE A 323 19.39 -20.53 4.47
C ILE A 323 18.05 -19.82 4.62
N ILE A 324 17.71 -18.92 3.67
CA ILE A 324 16.47 -18.12 3.70
C ILE A 324 15.25 -18.99 3.41
N GLY A 325 15.39 -20.00 2.53
CA GLY A 325 14.31 -20.91 2.15
C GLY A 325 14.04 -22.06 3.11
N LYS A 326 14.70 -22.12 4.27
CA LYS A 326 14.42 -23.15 5.27
C LYS A 326 12.98 -23.04 5.77
N GLU A 327 12.33 -24.20 5.88
CA GLU A 327 11.03 -24.29 6.55
C GLU A 327 11.11 -23.75 7.98
N HIS A 328 10.10 -22.95 8.32
CA HIS A 328 10.00 -22.42 9.65
C HIS A 328 8.52 -22.32 10.07
N HIS A 329 8.24 -22.46 11.35
CA HIS A 329 6.89 -22.29 11.86
C HIS A 329 6.52 -20.80 11.88
N THR A 330 5.65 -20.37 10.95
CA THR A 330 5.17 -18.98 10.89
C THR A 330 4.22 -18.70 12.05
N VAL A 331 4.61 -17.78 12.92
CA VAL A 331 3.74 -17.24 13.95
C VAL A 331 2.99 -16.03 13.40
N LEU A 332 1.75 -16.26 13.00
CA LEU A 332 0.86 -15.15 12.62
C LEU A 332 0.44 -14.44 13.91
N LYS A 333 0.90 -13.20 14.06
CA LYS A 333 0.63 -12.41 15.24
C LYS A 333 -0.78 -11.83 15.19
N VAL A 334 -1.69 -12.47 15.87
CA VAL A 334 -3.07 -12.00 15.86
C VAL A 334 -3.29 -10.87 16.89
N VAL A 335 -2.58 -10.85 18.03
CA VAL A 335 -3.00 -9.97 19.12
C VAL A 335 -1.88 -9.60 20.08
N TRP A 336 -1.31 -8.43 19.96
CA TRP A 336 -0.74 -7.70 21.09
C TRP A 336 -1.68 -6.57 21.58
N MET A 337 -2.85 -6.44 20.97
CA MET A 337 -3.85 -5.40 21.27
C MET A 337 -4.83 -5.80 22.38
N ASN A 338 -4.80 -7.04 22.88
CA ASN A 338 -5.69 -7.53 23.92
C ASN A 338 -5.01 -7.59 25.31
N LYS A 339 -4.11 -6.67 25.60
CA LYS A 339 -3.55 -6.53 26.95
C LYS A 339 -3.75 -5.14 27.48
#